data_6b207f6edf050894415f1e8378eaf23e
#
_entry.id   6b207f6edf050894415f1e8378eaf23e
#
_cell.length_a   1.000
_cell.length_b   1.000
_cell.length_c   1.000
_cell.angle_alpha   90.00
_cell.angle_beta   90.00
_cell.angle_gamma   90.00
#
_symmetry.space_group_name_H-M   'P 1'
#
loop_
_entity.id
_entity.type
_entity.pdbx_description
1 polymer ?
#
loop_
_entity_poly.entity_id
_entity_poly.type
_entity_poly.pdbx_seq_one_letter_code
_entity_poly.pdbx_strand_id
1 'polypeptide(L)'
;GYNSARSWYNYSASTRNATVGFRPVLEILNTDPLISDSNRDLGDKNSNFTIEYTVDDADSGDVLTATESIDGRTTKSFAPTRKLKNSINVPVDELSLGKHTVKVVVTDGQGGTATRTWTFTRTNSAPTISGVDANLGDKNLAFAYEYTVDDADGDALTVKEELNDTELRTINNAPRGEKLTISITSAQLYALGLNTVNTLKITVTDGKGGTAYRRLTFKRTNSAPSISGQDTDLGLQTGSFAEEYTVTDVEGDNVVVTEYIDDKQIRSYQATLGQTETIELSRAEWLTLTNGAHRLRVEAVDGNFATSVRVWNFSKDEKIIEFQLAAPEETDERASKILITPTWKTEGATVLVEACNNAFDEVPTWEDITAMVFLNRVYNFTNTTKTADKWGVNVRFKLVKNEGYDGEVSVSGFGGAFE
;
A
#
# COMPACT_ATOMS: atom_id res chain seq x y z
N GLY A 1 42.49 14.02 -65.47
CA GLY A 1 43.65 14.37 -66.25
C GLY A 1 43.34 14.39 -67.73
N TYR A 2 43.59 15.48 -68.38
CA TYR A 2 43.41 15.63 -69.86
C TYR A 2 44.39 14.75 -70.56
N ASN A 3 43.96 13.73 -71.27
CA ASN A 3 44.73 13.07 -72.31
C ASN A 3 44.63 13.89 -73.58
N SER A 4 45.63 14.76 -73.81
CA SER A 4 45.84 15.34 -75.15
C SER A 4 46.53 14.29 -75.97
N ALA A 5 45.78 13.70 -76.93
CA ALA A 5 46.41 12.99 -78.02
C ALA A 5 47.29 13.98 -78.85
N ARG A 6 48.59 13.93 -78.65
CA ARG A 6 49.51 14.63 -79.52
C ARG A 6 49.59 13.88 -80.82
N SER A 7 48.99 14.51 -81.89
CA SER A 7 49.23 14.05 -83.23
C SER A 7 50.70 14.26 -83.64
N TRP A 8 51.36 13.22 -83.89
CA TRP A 8 52.64 13.21 -84.57
C TRP A 8 52.43 13.08 -86.01
N TYR A 9 52.38 14.19 -86.76
CA TYR A 9 52.63 14.17 -88.18
C TYR A 9 53.16 15.49 -88.69
N ASN A 10 54.44 15.46 -89.05
CA ASN A 10 54.95 16.03 -90.23
C ASN A 10 56.20 15.26 -90.68
N TYR A 11 55.95 14.25 -91.48
CA TYR A 11 57.00 13.70 -92.32
C TYR A 11 56.66 13.97 -93.77
N SER A 12 57.45 14.85 -94.37
CA SER A 12 57.39 15.05 -95.79
C SER A 12 57.97 13.81 -96.49
N ALA A 13 57.15 13.08 -97.21
CA ALA A 13 57.56 11.96 -98.02
C ALA A 13 58.21 12.45 -99.34
N SER A 14 59.54 12.53 -99.30
CA SER A 14 60.37 12.60 -100.57
C SER A 14 61.51 11.57 -100.47
N THR A 15 61.16 10.32 -100.54
CA THR A 15 61.98 9.22 -101.12
C THR A 15 61.06 7.93 -101.14
N ARG A 16 60.84 7.52 -102.37
CA ARG A 16 60.25 6.18 -102.61
C ARG A 16 61.27 5.15 -102.31
N ASN A 17 61.08 4.32 -101.33
CA ASN A 17 61.29 2.86 -101.33
C ASN A 17 61.00 2.24 -99.94
N ALA A 18 60.37 1.11 -100.03
CA ALA A 18 60.06 0.20 -98.97
C ALA A 18 58.77 0.54 -98.19
N THR A 19 57.77 -0.30 -98.40
CA THR A 19 56.55 -0.42 -97.61
C THR A 19 56.90 -0.86 -96.18
N VAL A 20 57.10 0.09 -95.33
CA VAL A 20 57.02 -0.21 -93.91
C VAL A 20 55.59 0.07 -93.50
N GLY A 21 54.79 -0.98 -93.37
CA GLY A 21 53.44 -0.90 -92.87
C GLY A 21 53.56 -0.61 -91.32
N PHE A 22 53.34 0.65 -90.97
CA PHE A 22 53.04 0.98 -89.57
C PHE A 22 51.59 0.52 -89.33
N ARG A 23 51.43 -0.52 -88.49
CA ARG A 23 50.18 -0.76 -87.79
C ARG A 23 50.26 0.02 -86.50
N PRO A 24 49.50 1.08 -86.30
CA PRO A 24 49.36 1.63 -84.96
C PRO A 24 48.67 0.59 -84.14
N VAL A 25 49.37 0.05 -83.13
CA VAL A 25 48.70 -0.71 -82.03
C VAL A 25 48.10 0.37 -81.15
N LEU A 26 46.80 0.55 -81.28
CA LEU A 26 46.08 1.34 -80.30
C LEU A 26 46.02 0.53 -79.01
N GLU A 27 46.91 0.82 -78.10
CA GLU A 27 46.85 0.29 -76.77
C GLU A 27 45.68 1.02 -76.08
N ILE A 28 44.59 0.37 -75.88
CA ILE A 28 43.48 0.89 -75.08
C ILE A 28 43.97 0.77 -73.62
N LEU A 29 44.37 1.94 -73.07
CA LEU A 29 44.75 1.99 -71.65
C LEU A 29 43.49 1.79 -70.81
N ASN A 30 43.50 0.75 -69.99
CA ASN A 30 42.45 0.49 -69.04
C ASN A 30 42.29 1.62 -68.01
N THR A 31 41.07 1.97 -67.68
CA THR A 31 40.75 3.00 -66.67
C THR A 31 40.24 2.30 -65.42
N ASP A 32 40.75 2.72 -64.27
CA ASP A 32 40.28 2.17 -62.98
C ASP A 32 38.79 2.48 -62.76
N PRO A 33 38.03 1.52 -62.14
CA PRO A 33 36.64 1.75 -61.81
C PRO A 33 36.50 2.88 -60.75
N LEU A 34 35.33 3.48 -60.70
CA LEU A 34 34.99 4.54 -59.78
C LEU A 34 33.93 4.06 -58.77
N ILE A 35 34.13 4.35 -57.46
CA ILE A 35 33.13 4.19 -56.42
C ILE A 35 32.72 5.58 -55.96
N SER A 36 31.44 5.87 -55.95
CA SER A 36 30.91 7.13 -55.41
C SER A 36 31.21 7.26 -53.93
N ASP A 37 31.07 8.49 -53.38
CA ASP A 37 31.42 8.85 -52.04
C ASP A 37 32.92 8.91 -51.78
N SER A 38 33.33 9.21 -50.54
CA SER A 38 34.72 9.31 -50.08
C SER A 38 34.99 8.44 -48.88
N ASN A 39 36.24 8.10 -48.65
CA ASN A 39 36.65 7.51 -47.36
C ASN A 39 36.29 8.47 -46.24
N ARG A 40 35.59 7.99 -45.22
CA ARG A 40 35.15 8.83 -44.10
C ARG A 40 34.89 8.04 -42.86
N ASP A 41 34.96 8.71 -41.71
CA ASP A 41 34.46 8.23 -40.43
C ASP A 41 32.97 8.58 -40.33
N LEU A 42 32.17 7.58 -40.00
CA LEU A 42 30.70 7.69 -39.80
C LEU A 42 30.32 8.00 -38.35
N GLY A 43 31.33 8.14 -37.47
CA GLY A 43 31.18 8.41 -36.02
C GLY A 43 30.64 7.24 -35.24
N ASP A 44 30.04 7.53 -34.09
CA ASP A 44 29.50 6.52 -33.17
C ASP A 44 28.19 5.93 -33.69
N LYS A 45 28.05 4.63 -33.52
CA LYS A 45 26.86 3.85 -33.92
C LYS A 45 26.51 2.86 -32.80
N ASN A 46 25.24 2.84 -32.40
CA ASN A 46 24.68 1.89 -31.46
C ASN A 46 23.47 1.12 -32.02
N SER A 47 23.22 1.28 -33.34
CA SER A 47 22.12 0.59 -34.03
C SER A 47 22.50 0.33 -35.48
N ASN A 48 21.82 -0.66 -36.08
CA ASN A 48 22.04 -1.03 -37.48
C ASN A 48 21.82 0.14 -38.42
N PHE A 49 22.65 0.25 -39.46
CA PHE A 49 22.55 1.31 -40.45
C PHE A 49 22.92 0.82 -41.83
N THR A 50 22.70 1.65 -42.86
CA THR A 50 22.96 1.33 -44.27
C THR A 50 23.90 2.35 -44.86
N ILE A 51 24.90 1.86 -45.63
CA ILE A 51 25.76 2.68 -46.49
C ILE A 51 25.32 2.49 -47.93
N GLU A 52 25.08 3.59 -48.63
CA GLU A 52 24.75 3.59 -50.06
C GLU A 52 25.93 4.04 -50.89
N TYR A 53 26.17 3.40 -52.03
CA TYR A 53 27.18 3.78 -53.01
C TYR A 53 26.78 3.37 -54.41
N THR A 54 27.44 3.98 -55.44
CA THR A 54 27.31 3.59 -56.87
C THR A 54 28.68 3.24 -57.40
N VAL A 55 28.71 2.41 -58.42
CA VAL A 55 29.93 2.03 -59.14
C VAL A 55 29.78 2.45 -60.59
N ASP A 56 30.85 2.98 -61.18
CA ASP A 56 30.96 3.30 -62.60
C ASP A 56 32.33 2.94 -63.14
N ASP A 57 32.44 2.84 -64.46
CA ASP A 57 33.67 2.64 -65.18
C ASP A 57 33.58 3.29 -66.52
N ALA A 58 34.66 3.94 -66.96
CA ALA A 58 34.72 4.60 -68.28
C ALA A 58 34.76 3.59 -69.42
N ASP A 59 35.35 2.41 -69.17
CA ASP A 59 35.48 1.36 -70.20
C ASP A 59 34.24 0.47 -70.21
N SER A 60 33.33 0.73 -71.11
CA SER A 60 32.00 0.14 -71.13
C SER A 60 31.96 -1.39 -71.32
N GLY A 61 33.07 -1.97 -71.79
CA GLY A 61 33.21 -3.41 -72.05
C GLY A 61 33.67 -4.23 -70.80
N ASP A 62 34.08 -3.57 -69.74
CA ASP A 62 34.65 -4.23 -68.60
C ASP A 62 33.59 -4.87 -67.72
N VAL A 63 33.94 -6.02 -67.12
CA VAL A 63 33.09 -6.73 -66.19
C VAL A 63 33.47 -6.38 -64.76
N LEU A 64 32.60 -5.55 -64.14
CA LEU A 64 32.85 -5.10 -62.78
C LEU A 64 32.47 -6.19 -61.78
N THR A 65 33.34 -6.37 -60.76
CA THR A 65 33.08 -7.20 -59.61
C THR A 65 33.26 -6.35 -58.36
N ALA A 66 32.21 -6.20 -57.52
CA ALA A 66 32.24 -5.52 -56.24
C ALA A 66 32.29 -6.56 -55.11
N THR A 67 33.23 -6.33 -54.15
CA THR A 67 33.35 -7.13 -52.93
C THR A 67 33.19 -6.22 -51.73
N GLU A 68 32.14 -6.46 -50.95
CA GLU A 68 31.85 -5.78 -49.70
C GLU A 68 32.39 -6.58 -48.52
N SER A 69 32.96 -5.91 -47.53
CA SER A 69 33.50 -6.54 -46.33
C SER A 69 33.35 -5.66 -45.11
N ILE A 70 33.19 -6.31 -43.94
CA ILE A 70 33.20 -5.68 -42.60
C ILE A 70 34.36 -6.31 -41.83
N ASP A 71 35.26 -5.49 -41.26
CA ASP A 71 36.48 -5.91 -40.57
C ASP A 71 37.32 -6.97 -41.30
N GLY A 72 37.39 -6.80 -42.64
CA GLY A 72 38.11 -7.74 -43.51
C GLY A 72 37.38 -9.04 -43.83
N ARG A 73 36.23 -9.31 -43.24
CA ARG A 73 35.35 -10.45 -43.59
C ARG A 73 34.42 -10.06 -44.73
N THR A 74 34.54 -10.79 -45.87
CA THR A 74 33.62 -10.58 -47.00
C THR A 74 32.19 -10.88 -46.60
N THR A 75 31.30 -9.92 -46.82
CA THR A 75 29.86 -10.05 -46.59
C THR A 75 29.12 -10.35 -47.89
N LYS A 76 29.61 -9.79 -49.07
CA LYS A 76 28.99 -9.98 -50.36
C LYS A 76 30.01 -9.79 -51.47
N SER A 77 29.88 -10.55 -52.56
CA SER A 77 30.61 -10.34 -53.83
C SER A 77 29.63 -10.52 -55.00
N PHE A 78 29.58 -9.55 -55.92
CA PHE A 78 28.57 -9.51 -56.99
C PHE A 78 29.02 -8.63 -58.16
N ALA A 79 28.36 -8.76 -59.29
CA ALA A 79 28.52 -7.86 -60.43
C ALA A 79 27.57 -6.65 -60.29
N PRO A 80 28.07 -5.45 -59.99
CA PRO A 80 27.22 -4.28 -59.85
C PRO A 80 26.76 -3.74 -61.19
N THR A 81 25.53 -3.24 -61.25
CA THR A 81 25.06 -2.46 -62.41
C THR A 81 25.66 -1.04 -62.32
N ARG A 82 26.32 -0.58 -63.39
CA ARG A 82 26.91 0.77 -63.47
C ARG A 82 25.87 1.85 -63.15
N LYS A 83 26.28 2.83 -62.30
CA LYS A 83 25.46 4.00 -61.91
C LYS A 83 24.19 3.64 -61.05
N LEU A 84 23.92 2.37 -60.81
CA LEU A 84 22.84 1.97 -59.95
C LEU A 84 23.30 1.98 -58.47
N LYS A 85 22.39 2.38 -57.55
CA LYS A 85 22.62 2.34 -56.10
C LYS A 85 22.79 0.90 -55.59
N ASN A 86 23.85 0.69 -54.85
CA ASN A 86 24.08 -0.47 -54.04
C ASN A 86 23.96 -0.08 -52.55
N SER A 87 23.61 -1.04 -51.66
CA SER A 87 23.45 -0.82 -50.24
C SER A 87 24.16 -1.89 -49.45
N ILE A 88 24.93 -1.46 -48.45
CA ILE A 88 25.53 -2.33 -47.43
C ILE A 88 24.77 -2.15 -46.14
N ASN A 89 24.09 -3.20 -45.65
CA ASN A 89 23.53 -3.21 -44.31
C ASN A 89 24.62 -3.59 -43.30
N VAL A 90 24.86 -2.75 -42.31
CA VAL A 90 25.82 -2.98 -41.25
C VAL A 90 25.09 -3.38 -40.00
N PRO A 91 25.17 -4.67 -39.57
CA PRO A 91 24.51 -5.19 -38.38
C PRO A 91 25.35 -4.85 -37.14
N VAL A 92 25.21 -3.63 -36.64
CA VAL A 92 26.03 -3.10 -35.50
C VAL A 92 25.86 -3.93 -34.23
N ASP A 93 24.67 -4.45 -33.97
CA ASP A 93 24.32 -5.32 -32.85
C ASP A 93 25.09 -6.65 -32.84
N GLU A 94 25.56 -7.11 -34.00
CA GLU A 94 26.37 -8.35 -34.12
C GLU A 94 27.87 -8.12 -33.98
N LEU A 95 28.33 -6.86 -33.90
CA LEU A 95 29.75 -6.50 -33.86
C LEU A 95 30.22 -6.33 -32.39
N SER A 96 31.52 -6.39 -32.13
CA SER A 96 32.08 -6.04 -30.82
C SER A 96 32.05 -4.53 -30.55
N LEU A 97 32.12 -4.10 -29.29
CA LEU A 97 32.31 -2.68 -28.99
C LEU A 97 33.67 -2.21 -29.53
N GLY A 98 33.74 -0.97 -30.05
CA GLY A 98 34.95 -0.38 -30.56
C GLY A 98 34.92 -0.03 -32.05
N LYS A 99 36.10 0.17 -32.64
CA LYS A 99 36.24 0.62 -34.02
C LYS A 99 36.03 -0.52 -35.04
N HIS A 100 35.27 -0.24 -36.07
CA HIS A 100 34.98 -1.12 -37.17
C HIS A 100 35.23 -0.45 -38.50
N THR A 101 35.44 -1.30 -39.56
CA THR A 101 35.74 -0.84 -40.89
C THR A 101 34.82 -1.54 -41.91
N VAL A 102 34.11 -0.77 -42.70
CA VAL A 102 33.39 -1.25 -43.87
C VAL A 102 34.18 -0.89 -45.13
N LYS A 103 34.43 -1.88 -45.97
CA LYS A 103 35.26 -1.70 -47.18
C LYS A 103 34.56 -2.28 -48.39
N VAL A 104 34.58 -1.54 -49.48
CA VAL A 104 34.20 -2.00 -50.82
C VAL A 104 35.43 -1.96 -51.71
N VAL A 105 35.65 -3.05 -52.40
CA VAL A 105 36.66 -3.18 -53.48
C VAL A 105 35.93 -3.51 -54.75
N VAL A 106 36.20 -2.73 -55.82
CA VAL A 106 35.68 -3.00 -57.17
C VAL A 106 36.85 -3.27 -58.08
N THR A 107 36.79 -4.35 -58.85
CA THR A 107 37.71 -4.70 -59.91
C THR A 107 36.99 -4.73 -61.25
N ASP A 108 37.70 -4.38 -62.33
CA ASP A 108 37.19 -4.34 -63.71
C ASP A 108 37.48 -5.60 -64.55
N GLY A 109 38.25 -6.54 -63.97
CA GLY A 109 38.70 -7.75 -64.63
C GLY A 109 39.88 -7.54 -65.62
N GLN A 110 40.35 -6.30 -65.79
CA GLN A 110 41.49 -5.90 -66.66
C GLN A 110 42.70 -5.39 -65.84
N GLY A 111 42.59 -5.42 -64.51
CA GLY A 111 43.68 -5.04 -63.61
C GLY A 111 43.44 -3.74 -62.86
N GLY A 112 42.43 -2.97 -63.22
CA GLY A 112 42.01 -1.75 -62.50
C GLY A 112 41.26 -2.09 -61.25
N THR A 113 41.44 -1.27 -60.18
CA THR A 113 40.82 -1.49 -58.89
C THR A 113 40.52 -0.18 -58.17
N ALA A 114 39.30 -0.08 -57.64
CA ALA A 114 38.89 1.01 -56.75
C ALA A 114 38.57 0.49 -55.37
N THR A 115 38.83 1.29 -54.37
CA THR A 115 38.53 0.96 -52.96
C THR A 115 37.86 2.13 -52.26
N ARG A 116 36.82 1.83 -51.45
CA ARG A 116 36.20 2.76 -50.50
C ARG A 116 36.19 2.16 -49.11
N THR A 117 36.49 3.01 -48.13
CA THR A 117 36.53 2.60 -46.72
C THR A 117 35.76 3.59 -45.87
N TRP A 118 34.87 3.07 -45.07
CA TRP A 118 34.14 3.80 -44.04
C TRP A 118 34.51 3.20 -42.69
N THR A 119 34.78 4.05 -41.69
CA THR A 119 34.99 3.63 -40.31
C THR A 119 33.86 4.10 -39.43
N PHE A 120 33.60 3.40 -38.36
CA PHE A 120 32.69 3.82 -37.32
C PHE A 120 33.14 3.19 -35.95
N THR A 121 32.59 3.73 -34.86
CA THR A 121 32.80 3.14 -33.52
C THR A 121 31.51 2.60 -33.00
N ARG A 122 31.41 1.30 -32.72
CA ARG A 122 30.26 0.76 -31.98
C ARG A 122 30.37 1.19 -30.53
N THR A 123 29.34 1.90 -30.04
CA THR A 123 29.20 2.32 -28.63
C THR A 123 28.15 1.48 -27.94
N ASN A 124 28.25 1.38 -26.61
CA ASN A 124 27.25 0.73 -25.77
C ASN A 124 26.02 1.63 -25.59
N SER A 125 24.83 1.02 -25.59
CA SER A 125 23.57 1.65 -25.16
C SER A 125 23.38 1.40 -23.68
N ALA A 126 23.00 2.40 -22.90
CA ALA A 126 22.67 2.17 -21.50
C ALA A 126 21.34 1.43 -21.38
N PRO A 127 21.19 0.58 -20.35
CA PRO A 127 19.94 -0.11 -20.10
C PRO A 127 18.81 0.87 -19.75
N THR A 128 17.58 0.41 -19.84
CA THR A 128 16.37 1.19 -19.55
C THR A 128 15.56 0.56 -18.42
N ILE A 129 14.83 1.40 -17.69
CA ILE A 129 13.84 0.97 -16.68
C ILE A 129 12.50 1.60 -17.05
N SER A 130 11.43 0.81 -17.07
CA SER A 130 10.09 1.30 -17.39
C SER A 130 9.56 2.32 -16.39
N GLY A 131 8.58 3.11 -16.80
CA GLY A 131 7.94 4.12 -15.98
C GLY A 131 8.77 5.40 -15.83
N VAL A 132 8.41 6.23 -14.84
CA VAL A 132 9.07 7.48 -14.49
C VAL A 132 9.27 7.54 -12.98
N ASP A 133 10.15 8.43 -12.50
CA ASP A 133 10.26 8.72 -11.08
C ASP A 133 8.90 9.20 -10.54
N ALA A 134 8.45 8.67 -9.42
CA ALA A 134 7.11 8.90 -8.92
C ALA A 134 7.03 8.96 -7.39
N ASN A 135 6.03 9.68 -6.90
CA ASN A 135 5.59 9.59 -5.52
C ASN A 135 4.44 8.58 -5.44
N LEU A 136 4.64 7.50 -4.68
CA LEU A 136 3.67 6.43 -4.47
C LEU A 136 2.61 6.79 -3.41
N GLY A 137 2.71 7.98 -2.80
CA GLY A 137 1.79 8.47 -1.78
C GLY A 137 2.03 7.86 -0.40
N ASP A 138 1.02 7.95 0.44
CA ASP A 138 1.03 7.44 1.80
C ASP A 138 0.88 5.91 1.82
N LYS A 139 1.61 5.26 2.73
CA LYS A 139 1.60 3.81 2.90
C LYS A 139 1.52 3.46 4.38
N ASN A 140 0.51 2.73 4.75
CA ASN A 140 0.31 2.15 6.07
C ASN A 140 0.31 0.61 6.05
N LEU A 141 0.33 -0.01 4.88
CA LEU A 141 0.38 -1.45 4.64
C LEU A 141 1.52 -1.82 3.72
N ALA A 142 1.95 -3.08 3.78
CA ALA A 142 2.84 -3.68 2.80
C ALA A 142 2.37 -3.39 1.38
N PHE A 143 3.29 -3.09 0.48
CA PHE A 143 2.99 -2.78 -0.90
C PHE A 143 4.06 -3.27 -1.85
N ALA A 144 3.76 -3.28 -3.13
CA ALA A 144 4.67 -3.66 -4.19
C ALA A 144 4.62 -2.66 -5.35
N TYR A 145 5.71 -2.59 -6.12
CA TYR A 145 5.79 -1.81 -7.34
C TYR A 145 6.36 -2.69 -8.46
N GLU A 146 5.71 -2.69 -9.63
CA GLU A 146 6.12 -3.46 -10.80
C GLU A 146 6.88 -2.58 -11.79
N TYR A 147 7.92 -3.13 -12.40
CA TYR A 147 8.72 -2.48 -13.42
C TYR A 147 9.31 -3.51 -14.38
N THR A 148 9.84 -3.07 -15.52
CA THR A 148 10.60 -3.91 -16.45
C THR A 148 11.96 -3.25 -16.70
N VAL A 149 12.95 -4.03 -17.06
CA VAL A 149 14.26 -3.56 -17.51
C VAL A 149 14.53 -4.11 -18.89
N ASP A 150 15.21 -3.32 -19.74
CA ASP A 150 15.59 -3.75 -21.07
C ASP A 150 16.92 -3.13 -21.49
N ASP A 151 17.54 -3.73 -22.49
CA ASP A 151 18.80 -3.28 -23.06
C ASP A 151 18.80 -3.48 -24.58
N ALA A 152 19.10 -2.41 -25.34
CA ALA A 152 19.06 -2.42 -26.79
C ALA A 152 20.18 -3.27 -27.42
N ASP A 153 21.30 -3.43 -26.73
CA ASP A 153 22.44 -4.25 -27.18
C ASP A 153 22.31 -5.72 -26.78
N GLY A 154 21.30 -6.02 -25.97
CA GLY A 154 21.05 -7.39 -25.52
C GLY A 154 21.96 -7.84 -24.39
N ASP A 155 22.61 -6.93 -23.68
CA ASP A 155 23.55 -7.23 -22.63
C ASP A 155 22.88 -7.85 -21.38
N ALA A 156 23.66 -8.59 -20.61
CA ALA A 156 23.20 -9.18 -19.35
C ALA A 156 23.02 -8.07 -18.30
N LEU A 157 21.80 -7.98 -17.73
CA LEU A 157 21.44 -6.93 -16.79
C LEU A 157 21.59 -7.38 -15.35
N THR A 158 22.16 -6.50 -14.51
CA THR A 158 22.12 -6.64 -13.05
C THR A 158 21.25 -5.54 -12.47
N VAL A 159 20.25 -5.91 -11.72
CA VAL A 159 19.33 -4.97 -11.02
C VAL A 159 19.63 -4.98 -9.54
N LYS A 160 19.78 -3.79 -8.94
CA LYS A 160 19.88 -3.58 -7.50
C LYS A 160 18.68 -2.78 -7.01
N GLU A 161 17.97 -3.30 -6.01
CA GLU A 161 16.86 -2.64 -5.36
C GLU A 161 17.26 -2.18 -3.96
N GLU A 162 16.96 -0.94 -3.61
CA GLU A 162 17.38 -0.30 -2.35
C GLU A 162 16.19 0.45 -1.71
N LEU A 163 16.12 0.39 -0.37
CA LEU A 163 15.23 1.21 0.46
C LEU A 163 16.11 2.12 1.32
N ASN A 164 15.99 3.45 1.14
CA ASN A 164 16.79 4.44 1.87
C ASN A 164 18.30 4.11 1.81
N ASP A 165 18.79 3.81 0.61
CA ASP A 165 20.17 3.40 0.33
C ASP A 165 20.60 2.06 0.97
N THR A 166 19.70 1.35 1.62
CA THR A 166 19.95 -0.01 2.11
C THR A 166 19.49 -1.03 1.06
N GLU A 167 20.38 -1.95 0.70
CA GLU A 167 20.06 -2.98 -0.29
C GLU A 167 18.96 -3.91 0.22
N LEU A 168 17.90 -4.07 -0.60
CA LEU A 168 16.84 -5.05 -0.39
C LEU A 168 17.17 -6.35 -1.13
N ARG A 169 17.66 -6.24 -2.38
CA ARG A 169 17.90 -7.36 -3.25
C ARG A 169 18.79 -6.98 -4.43
N THR A 170 19.59 -7.93 -4.90
CA THR A 170 20.30 -7.85 -6.19
C THR A 170 19.87 -9.03 -7.08
N ILE A 171 19.48 -8.73 -8.32
CA ILE A 171 19.06 -9.71 -9.34
C ILE A 171 20.12 -9.73 -10.44
N ASN A 172 20.92 -10.80 -10.49
CA ASN A 172 21.88 -11.00 -11.57
C ASN A 172 21.18 -11.66 -12.78
N ASN A 173 21.57 -11.28 -13.99
CA ASN A 173 20.94 -11.73 -15.25
C ASN A 173 19.41 -11.50 -15.24
N ALA A 174 19.02 -10.29 -14.84
CA ALA A 174 17.60 -9.91 -14.81
C ALA A 174 16.96 -10.12 -16.20
N PRO A 175 15.77 -10.74 -16.27
CA PRO A 175 15.09 -10.97 -17.54
C PRO A 175 14.69 -9.64 -18.20
N ARG A 176 14.98 -9.51 -19.50
CA ARG A 176 14.65 -8.29 -20.27
C ARG A 176 13.20 -8.32 -20.70
N GLY A 177 12.53 -7.16 -20.60
CA GLY A 177 11.14 -7.00 -21.03
C GLY A 177 10.11 -7.69 -20.14
N GLU A 178 10.54 -8.48 -19.14
CA GLU A 178 9.64 -9.15 -18.20
C GLU A 178 9.39 -8.31 -16.96
N LYS A 179 8.24 -8.54 -16.32
CA LYS A 179 7.87 -7.85 -15.08
C LYS A 179 8.72 -8.32 -13.91
N LEU A 180 9.34 -7.37 -13.25
CA LEU A 180 9.97 -7.49 -11.95
C LEU A 180 9.13 -6.75 -10.91
N THR A 181 9.20 -7.21 -9.66
CA THR A 181 8.43 -6.63 -8.57
C THR A 181 9.35 -6.34 -7.39
N ILE A 182 9.41 -5.08 -6.96
CA ILE A 182 9.98 -4.69 -5.68
C ILE A 182 8.87 -4.65 -4.64
N SER A 183 9.05 -5.33 -3.50
CA SER A 183 8.05 -5.43 -2.45
C SER A 183 8.59 -4.91 -1.14
N ILE A 184 7.78 -4.13 -0.43
CA ILE A 184 8.04 -3.68 0.94
C ILE A 184 7.09 -4.45 1.86
N THR A 185 7.66 -5.27 2.72
CA THR A 185 6.92 -6.03 3.73
C THR A 185 6.44 -5.12 4.87
N SER A 186 5.42 -5.57 5.62
CA SER A 186 4.96 -4.87 6.83
C SER A 186 6.09 -4.60 7.82
N ALA A 187 6.96 -5.59 8.05
CA ALA A 187 8.10 -5.44 8.95
C ALA A 187 9.08 -4.35 8.50
N GLN A 188 9.38 -4.28 7.20
CA GLN A 188 10.23 -3.23 6.64
C GLN A 188 9.56 -1.86 6.73
N LEU A 189 8.26 -1.79 6.41
CA LEU A 189 7.49 -0.55 6.46
C LEU A 189 7.43 0.00 7.90
N TYR A 190 7.09 -0.85 8.87
CA TYR A 190 6.91 -0.44 10.27
C TYR A 190 8.24 -0.10 10.98
N ALA A 191 9.37 -0.53 10.45
CA ALA A 191 10.69 -0.09 10.91
C ALA A 191 11.05 1.35 10.48
N LEU A 192 10.32 1.94 9.53
CA LEU A 192 10.55 3.31 9.07
C LEU A 192 9.90 4.32 10.02
N GLY A 193 10.42 5.55 10.04
CA GLY A 193 9.83 6.64 10.82
C GLY A 193 8.47 7.06 10.28
N LEU A 194 7.50 7.31 11.18
CA LEU A 194 6.20 7.87 10.80
C LEU A 194 6.34 9.24 10.14
N ASN A 195 5.51 9.49 9.14
CA ASN A 195 5.42 10.75 8.41
C ASN A 195 6.71 11.21 7.75
N THR A 196 7.72 10.33 7.64
CA THR A 196 8.97 10.59 6.91
C THR A 196 8.87 10.14 5.47
N VAL A 197 9.52 10.88 4.56
CA VAL A 197 9.64 10.50 3.16
C VAL A 197 10.73 9.43 3.03
N ASN A 198 10.38 8.32 2.43
CA ASN A 198 11.27 7.19 2.15
C ASN A 198 11.48 7.05 0.64
N THR A 199 12.61 6.49 0.24
CA THR A 199 12.99 6.33 -1.16
C THR A 199 13.24 4.86 -1.49
N LEU A 200 12.53 4.34 -2.50
CA LEU A 200 12.92 3.14 -3.21
C LEU A 200 13.76 3.53 -4.41
N LYS A 201 14.90 2.90 -4.57
CA LYS A 201 15.79 3.11 -5.71
C LYS A 201 16.02 1.78 -6.42
N ILE A 202 15.80 1.78 -7.73
CA ILE A 202 16.09 0.66 -8.61
C ILE A 202 17.22 1.11 -9.51
N THR A 203 18.35 0.39 -9.48
CA THR A 203 19.49 0.64 -10.35
C THR A 203 19.70 -0.57 -11.24
N VAL A 204 19.86 -0.36 -12.53
CA VAL A 204 20.21 -1.41 -13.50
C VAL A 204 21.54 -1.09 -14.16
N THR A 205 22.39 -2.10 -14.34
CA THR A 205 23.69 -2.01 -15.03
C THR A 205 23.79 -3.13 -16.06
N ASP A 206 24.45 -2.86 -17.18
CA ASP A 206 24.69 -3.80 -18.29
C ASP A 206 26.06 -4.51 -18.23
N GLY A 207 26.89 -4.18 -17.25
CA GLY A 207 28.26 -4.71 -17.18
C GLY A 207 29.23 -4.17 -18.24
N LYS A 208 28.78 -3.24 -19.10
CA LYS A 208 29.57 -2.58 -20.16
C LYS A 208 29.79 -1.10 -19.88
N GLY A 209 29.33 -0.59 -18.74
CA GLY A 209 29.46 0.80 -18.30
C GLY A 209 28.17 1.60 -18.39
N GLY A 210 27.12 1.07 -19.00
CA GLY A 210 25.78 1.67 -18.99
C GLY A 210 25.08 1.46 -17.64
N THR A 211 24.35 2.47 -17.23
CA THR A 211 23.57 2.45 -15.97
C THR A 211 22.32 3.29 -16.12
N ALA A 212 21.22 2.80 -15.60
CA ALA A 212 19.99 3.56 -15.41
C ALA A 212 19.46 3.37 -13.98
N TYR A 213 18.68 4.33 -13.52
CA TYR A 213 18.03 4.24 -12.21
C TYR A 213 16.61 4.79 -12.23
N ARG A 214 15.81 4.33 -11.27
CA ARG A 214 14.44 4.80 -11.01
C ARG A 214 14.34 5.14 -9.52
N ARG A 215 13.79 6.32 -9.19
CA ARG A 215 13.48 6.75 -7.84
C ARG A 215 11.97 6.80 -7.62
N LEU A 216 11.53 6.14 -6.56
CA LEU A 216 10.15 6.16 -6.12
C LEU A 216 10.14 6.64 -4.66
N THR A 217 9.28 7.56 -4.34
CA THR A 217 9.15 8.06 -2.96
C THR A 217 7.80 7.67 -2.38
N PHE A 218 7.75 7.49 -1.07
CA PHE A 218 6.51 7.25 -0.32
C PHE A 218 6.67 7.76 1.11
N LYS A 219 5.56 7.92 1.81
CA LYS A 219 5.55 8.31 3.21
C LYS A 219 4.84 7.23 4.04
N ARG A 220 5.49 6.73 5.10
CA ARG A 220 4.81 5.86 6.06
C ARG A 220 3.82 6.68 6.86
N THR A 221 2.57 6.19 6.94
CA THR A 221 1.50 6.75 7.78
C THR A 221 1.00 5.69 8.75
N ASN A 222 0.24 6.11 9.75
CA ASN A 222 -0.44 5.28 10.72
C ASN A 222 -1.95 5.31 10.45
N SER A 223 -2.63 4.20 10.71
CA SER A 223 -4.09 4.12 10.75
C SER A 223 -4.56 4.17 12.19
N ALA A 224 -5.70 4.76 12.46
CA ALA A 224 -6.34 4.63 13.76
C ALA A 224 -6.83 3.17 13.96
N PRO A 225 -6.87 2.69 15.21
CA PRO A 225 -7.49 1.41 15.52
C PRO A 225 -8.96 1.39 15.07
N SER A 226 -9.52 0.24 14.86
CA SER A 226 -10.93 0.07 14.48
C SER A 226 -11.69 -0.63 15.59
N ILE A 227 -12.84 -0.05 16.00
CA ILE A 227 -13.79 -0.66 16.91
C ILE A 227 -14.93 -1.26 16.09
N SER A 228 -15.26 -2.53 16.30
CA SER A 228 -16.30 -3.23 15.53
C SER A 228 -17.68 -2.61 15.72
N GLY A 229 -18.52 -2.68 14.69
CA GLY A 229 -19.90 -2.16 14.66
C GLY A 229 -19.96 -0.68 14.31
N GLN A 230 -21.14 -0.10 14.52
CA GLN A 230 -21.47 1.31 14.25
C GLN A 230 -22.01 1.95 15.50
N ASP A 231 -21.99 3.29 15.58
CA ASP A 231 -22.76 4.02 16.59
C ASP A 231 -24.21 3.60 16.53
N THR A 232 -24.80 3.30 17.69
CA THR A 232 -26.12 2.67 17.77
C THR A 232 -26.98 3.39 18.79
N ASP A 233 -28.25 3.57 18.49
CA ASP A 233 -29.28 3.95 19.46
C ASP A 233 -29.99 2.67 19.92
N LEU A 234 -29.81 2.33 21.20
CA LEU A 234 -30.43 1.15 21.84
C LEU A 234 -31.87 1.42 22.31
N GLY A 235 -32.33 2.67 22.16
CA GLY A 235 -33.66 3.08 22.57
C GLY A 235 -33.86 3.04 24.08
N LEU A 236 -35.11 2.71 24.49
CA LEU A 236 -35.50 2.65 25.90
C LEU A 236 -34.95 1.40 26.57
N GLN A 237 -34.23 1.59 27.66
CA GLN A 237 -33.70 0.53 28.53
C GLN A 237 -34.38 0.58 29.90
N THR A 238 -34.66 -0.57 30.46
CA THR A 238 -35.36 -0.70 31.76
C THR A 238 -34.53 -1.40 32.83
N GLY A 239 -33.25 -1.67 32.57
CA GLY A 239 -32.31 -2.31 33.48
C GLY A 239 -30.88 -2.31 32.95
N SER A 240 -29.97 -2.89 33.72
CA SER A 240 -28.58 -3.09 33.33
C SER A 240 -28.49 -3.92 32.05
N PHE A 241 -27.51 -3.63 31.23
CA PHE A 241 -27.23 -4.33 29.97
C PHE A 241 -25.75 -4.28 29.63
N ALA A 242 -25.34 -5.01 28.59
CA ALA A 242 -23.98 -5.04 28.11
C ALA A 242 -23.94 -5.09 26.61
N GLU A 243 -22.90 -4.51 26.01
CA GLU A 243 -22.65 -4.49 24.58
C GLU A 243 -21.28 -5.06 24.26
N GLU A 244 -21.22 -5.87 23.20
CA GLU A 244 -19.98 -6.48 22.74
C GLU A 244 -19.30 -5.64 21.67
N TYR A 245 -17.97 -5.65 21.69
CA TYR A 245 -17.15 -5.05 20.65
C TYR A 245 -15.79 -5.76 20.52
N THR A 246 -15.12 -5.56 19.41
CA THR A 246 -13.73 -5.97 19.22
C THR A 246 -12.92 -4.76 18.75
N VAL A 247 -11.63 -4.74 19.12
CA VAL A 247 -10.69 -3.73 18.65
C VAL A 247 -9.65 -4.40 17.79
N THR A 248 -9.39 -3.82 16.62
CA THR A 248 -8.34 -4.25 15.71
C THR A 248 -7.48 -3.06 15.32
N ASP A 249 -6.23 -3.33 14.98
CA ASP A 249 -5.30 -2.35 14.44
C ASP A 249 -4.57 -2.99 13.26
N VAL A 250 -4.50 -2.28 12.15
CA VAL A 250 -3.95 -2.81 10.89
C VAL A 250 -2.44 -2.98 10.97
N GLU A 251 -1.77 -2.06 11.66
CA GLU A 251 -0.33 -2.09 11.90
C GLU A 251 0.05 -3.06 13.04
N GLY A 252 -0.93 -3.47 13.83
CA GLY A 252 -0.72 -4.31 15.02
C GLY A 252 -0.14 -3.52 16.20
N ASP A 253 -0.39 -2.23 16.25
CA ASP A 253 0.08 -1.36 17.31
C ASP A 253 -0.58 -1.71 18.66
N ASN A 254 0.09 -1.34 19.74
CA ASN A 254 -0.50 -1.45 21.07
C ASN A 254 -1.65 -0.45 21.23
N VAL A 255 -2.84 -0.93 21.52
CA VAL A 255 -4.04 -0.10 21.67
C VAL A 255 -4.50 -0.06 23.12
N VAL A 256 -4.67 1.13 23.67
CA VAL A 256 -5.32 1.36 24.96
C VAL A 256 -6.78 1.68 24.71
N VAL A 257 -7.66 0.91 25.38
CA VAL A 257 -9.11 1.12 25.35
C VAL A 257 -9.54 1.76 26.65
N THR A 258 -10.41 2.77 26.54
CA THR A 258 -11.06 3.39 27.69
C THR A 258 -12.58 3.41 27.47
N GLU A 259 -13.31 2.95 28.46
CA GLU A 259 -14.76 2.86 28.48
C GLU A 259 -15.36 3.93 29.39
N TYR A 260 -16.49 4.48 28.97
CA TYR A 260 -17.17 5.57 29.65
C TYR A 260 -18.67 5.37 29.70
N ILE A 261 -19.30 5.86 30.79
CA ILE A 261 -20.73 6.13 30.89
C ILE A 261 -20.88 7.64 31.11
N ASP A 262 -21.61 8.34 30.23
CA ASP A 262 -21.83 9.79 30.28
C ASP A 262 -20.53 10.58 30.55
N ASP A 263 -19.46 10.26 29.84
CA ASP A 263 -18.13 10.85 30.01
C ASP A 263 -17.40 10.50 31.33
N LYS A 264 -18.00 9.73 32.23
CA LYS A 264 -17.32 9.18 33.39
C LYS A 264 -16.60 7.89 32.98
N GLN A 265 -15.29 7.87 33.12
CA GLN A 265 -14.50 6.65 32.88
C GLN A 265 -14.88 5.54 33.86
N ILE A 266 -15.13 4.35 33.32
CA ILE A 266 -15.44 3.15 34.10
C ILE A 266 -14.29 2.12 34.07
N ARG A 267 -13.62 1.99 32.92
CA ARG A 267 -12.51 1.05 32.75
C ARG A 267 -11.48 1.60 31.77
N SER A 268 -10.18 1.27 31.95
CA SER A 268 -9.14 1.47 30.93
C SER A 268 -8.17 0.30 30.99
N TYR A 269 -7.79 -0.21 29.82
CA TYR A 269 -6.94 -1.40 29.70
C TYR A 269 -6.22 -1.45 28.35
N GLN A 270 -5.18 -2.30 28.26
CA GLN A 270 -4.54 -2.61 26.99
C GLN A 270 -5.34 -3.70 26.25
N ALA A 271 -5.78 -3.42 25.04
CA ALA A 271 -6.56 -4.36 24.25
C ALA A 271 -5.71 -5.55 23.76
N THR A 272 -6.32 -6.73 23.75
CA THR A 272 -5.86 -7.86 22.94
C THR A 272 -6.57 -7.76 21.59
N LEU A 273 -5.83 -7.40 20.53
CA LEU A 273 -6.41 -7.17 19.21
C LEU A 273 -7.19 -8.39 18.70
N GLY A 274 -8.40 -8.15 18.18
CA GLY A 274 -9.30 -9.19 17.68
C GLY A 274 -10.07 -9.99 18.73
N GLN A 275 -9.83 -9.77 20.01
CA GLN A 275 -10.60 -10.38 21.09
C GLN A 275 -11.91 -9.62 21.30
N THR A 276 -13.00 -10.36 21.54
CA THR A 276 -14.29 -9.77 21.93
C THR A 276 -14.21 -9.30 23.37
N GLU A 277 -14.55 -8.06 23.59
CA GLU A 277 -14.67 -7.40 24.88
C GLU A 277 -16.12 -6.96 25.09
N THR A 278 -16.46 -6.66 26.33
CA THR A 278 -17.81 -6.26 26.71
C THR A 278 -17.75 -4.97 27.53
N ILE A 279 -18.49 -3.94 27.09
CA ILE A 279 -18.82 -2.79 27.93
C ILE A 279 -20.12 -3.07 28.65
N GLU A 280 -20.10 -3.05 29.97
CA GLU A 280 -21.23 -3.37 30.83
C GLU A 280 -21.71 -2.12 31.57
N LEU A 281 -23.01 -1.87 31.54
CA LEU A 281 -23.69 -0.99 32.48
C LEU A 281 -24.22 -1.85 33.62
N SER A 282 -23.43 -1.97 34.69
CA SER A 282 -23.78 -2.79 35.84
C SER A 282 -25.04 -2.27 36.56
N ARG A 283 -25.71 -3.14 37.35
CA ARG A 283 -26.87 -2.70 38.13
C ARG A 283 -26.54 -1.58 39.13
N ALA A 284 -25.34 -1.56 39.66
CA ALA A 284 -24.89 -0.51 40.58
C ALA A 284 -24.77 0.85 39.85
N GLU A 285 -24.18 0.85 38.67
CA GLU A 285 -24.06 2.05 37.82
C GLU A 285 -25.42 2.50 37.29
N TRP A 286 -26.27 1.55 36.84
CA TRP A 286 -27.64 1.81 36.41
C TRP A 286 -28.43 2.60 37.46
N LEU A 287 -28.32 2.21 38.73
CA LEU A 287 -29.03 2.88 39.85
C LEU A 287 -28.53 4.31 40.11
N THR A 288 -27.32 4.67 39.68
CA THR A 288 -26.79 6.04 39.83
C THR A 288 -27.25 6.98 38.69
N LEU A 289 -27.70 6.45 37.59
CA LEU A 289 -28.17 7.26 36.47
C LEU A 289 -29.56 7.84 36.74
N THR A 290 -29.80 9.03 36.26
CA THR A 290 -31.16 9.63 36.23
C THR A 290 -31.98 9.02 35.12
N ASN A 291 -33.33 9.17 35.15
CA ASN A 291 -34.12 8.87 33.94
C ASN A 291 -33.80 9.88 32.85
N GLY A 292 -33.77 9.46 31.60
CA GLY A 292 -33.45 10.27 30.46
C GLY A 292 -32.39 9.68 29.54
N ALA A 293 -31.82 10.52 28.69
CA ALA A 293 -30.84 10.09 27.67
C ALA A 293 -29.43 9.93 28.29
N HIS A 294 -28.79 8.85 27.93
CA HIS A 294 -27.45 8.45 28.37
C HIS A 294 -26.66 7.84 27.21
N ARG A 295 -25.35 7.66 27.41
CA ARG A 295 -24.50 6.98 26.42
C ARG A 295 -23.42 6.11 27.07
N LEU A 296 -23.15 4.95 26.46
CA LEU A 296 -21.91 4.23 26.62
C LEU A 296 -20.96 4.65 25.50
N ARG A 297 -19.68 4.80 25.82
CA ARG A 297 -18.65 5.19 24.85
C ARG A 297 -17.39 4.35 25.07
N VAL A 298 -16.88 3.80 23.99
CA VAL A 298 -15.58 3.15 23.92
C VAL A 298 -14.66 4.01 23.08
N GLU A 299 -13.48 4.31 23.63
CA GLU A 299 -12.42 5.04 22.94
C GLU A 299 -11.19 4.14 22.87
N ALA A 300 -10.64 3.95 21.67
CA ALA A 300 -9.45 3.19 21.42
C ALA A 300 -8.35 4.10 20.87
N VAL A 301 -7.19 4.11 21.52
CA VAL A 301 -6.03 4.95 21.16
C VAL A 301 -4.82 4.04 20.96
N ASP A 302 -4.15 4.13 19.81
CA ASP A 302 -2.94 3.38 19.51
C ASP A 302 -1.67 4.03 20.10
N GLY A 303 -0.54 3.35 19.98
CA GLY A 303 0.76 3.84 20.45
C GLY A 303 1.28 5.07 19.70
N ASN A 304 0.65 5.45 18.59
CA ASN A 304 0.96 6.62 17.77
C ASN A 304 -0.07 7.75 17.93
N PHE A 305 -0.97 7.61 18.94
CA PHE A 305 -2.02 8.58 19.32
C PHE A 305 -3.15 8.76 18.30
N ALA A 306 -3.32 7.84 17.34
CA ALA A 306 -4.52 7.82 16.53
C ALA A 306 -5.68 7.20 17.32
N THR A 307 -6.88 7.76 17.16
CA THR A 307 -8.02 7.47 18.03
C THR A 307 -9.24 7.07 17.22
N SER A 308 -9.98 6.09 17.72
CA SER A 308 -11.33 5.74 17.27
C SER A 308 -12.29 5.71 18.44
N VAL A 309 -13.55 6.00 18.16
CA VAL A 309 -14.62 6.06 19.17
C VAL A 309 -15.83 5.30 18.62
N ARG A 310 -16.54 4.58 19.51
CA ARG A 310 -17.87 4.03 19.27
C ARG A 310 -18.79 4.39 20.40
N VAL A 311 -20.05 4.72 20.07
CA VAL A 311 -21.06 5.20 21.00
C VAL A 311 -22.33 4.36 20.89
N TRP A 312 -22.93 4.03 22.05
CA TRP A 312 -24.28 3.50 22.18
C TRP A 312 -25.10 4.49 22.99
N ASN A 313 -26.09 5.10 22.34
CA ASN A 313 -27.04 5.96 23.00
C ASN A 313 -28.20 5.11 23.53
N PHE A 314 -28.74 5.48 24.68
CA PHE A 314 -29.92 4.85 25.24
C PHE A 314 -30.70 5.85 26.11
N SER A 315 -31.95 5.52 26.38
CA SER A 315 -32.77 6.26 27.34
C SER A 315 -33.12 5.35 28.51
N LYS A 316 -32.91 5.84 29.73
CA LYS A 316 -33.34 5.18 30.95
C LYS A 316 -34.77 5.61 31.31
N ASP A 317 -35.65 4.65 31.55
CA ASP A 317 -36.97 4.92 32.15
C ASP A 317 -37.27 3.82 33.18
N GLU A 318 -36.73 3.96 34.36
CA GLU A 318 -36.99 3.04 35.46
C GLU A 318 -38.17 3.58 36.27
N LYS A 319 -39.26 2.77 36.28
CA LYS A 319 -40.51 3.13 36.94
C LYS A 319 -40.66 2.47 38.33
N ILE A 320 -39.71 1.58 38.68
CA ILE A 320 -39.82 0.80 39.92
C ILE A 320 -38.61 1.07 40.84
N ILE A 321 -38.87 1.49 42.04
CA ILE A 321 -37.88 1.51 43.14
C ILE A 321 -38.24 0.34 44.06
N GLU A 322 -37.35 -0.62 44.18
CA GLU A 322 -37.54 -1.77 45.07
C GLU A 322 -36.25 -2.07 45.82
N PHE A 323 -36.32 -2.11 47.14
CA PHE A 323 -35.17 -2.42 47.99
C PHE A 323 -35.62 -2.94 49.35
N GLN A 324 -34.72 -3.61 50.05
CA GLN A 324 -34.89 -4.07 51.42
C GLN A 324 -33.58 -3.84 52.19
N LEU A 325 -33.63 -4.01 53.54
CA LEU A 325 -32.39 -4.05 54.31
C LEU A 325 -31.48 -5.18 53.82
N ALA A 326 -30.20 -4.85 53.63
CA ALA A 326 -29.20 -5.80 53.11
C ALA A 326 -29.00 -7.01 54.02
N ALA A 327 -29.20 -6.82 55.33
CA ALA A 327 -29.22 -7.86 56.33
C ALA A 327 -30.38 -7.61 57.29
N PRO A 328 -31.06 -8.68 57.75
CA PRO A 328 -32.07 -8.57 58.79
C PRO A 328 -31.44 -8.10 60.12
N GLU A 329 -32.17 -7.29 60.85
CA GLU A 329 -31.79 -6.94 62.22
C GLU A 329 -32.17 -8.09 63.15
N GLU A 330 -31.22 -8.69 63.86
CA GLU A 330 -31.43 -9.77 64.81
C GLU A 330 -32.09 -9.26 66.06
N THR A 331 -33.04 -10.02 66.62
CA THR A 331 -33.74 -9.67 67.86
C THR A 331 -33.69 -10.85 68.85
N ASP A 332 -33.50 -10.56 70.13
CA ASP A 332 -33.48 -11.60 71.21
C ASP A 332 -34.85 -12.28 71.36
N GLU A 333 -35.92 -11.49 71.16
CA GLU A 333 -37.29 -11.94 71.22
C GLU A 333 -38.09 -11.57 70.00
N ARG A 334 -39.29 -12.10 69.85
CA ARG A 334 -40.17 -11.76 68.77
C ARG A 334 -40.56 -10.27 68.79
N ALA A 335 -40.15 -9.51 67.78
CA ALA A 335 -40.64 -8.15 67.63
C ALA A 335 -42.19 -8.17 67.48
N SER A 336 -42.86 -7.45 68.32
CA SER A 336 -44.34 -7.35 68.32
C SER A 336 -44.86 -6.16 67.57
N LYS A 337 -44.01 -5.14 67.40
CA LYS A 337 -44.35 -3.87 66.77
C LYS A 337 -43.20 -3.33 65.95
N ILE A 338 -43.52 -2.51 64.93
CA ILE A 338 -42.55 -1.78 64.15
C ILE A 338 -43.06 -0.37 63.80
N LEU A 339 -42.17 0.61 63.82
CA LEU A 339 -42.39 1.95 63.27
C LEU A 339 -41.35 2.21 62.21
N ILE A 340 -41.77 2.60 61.00
CA ILE A 340 -40.91 2.97 59.92
C ILE A 340 -41.22 4.40 59.50
N THR A 341 -40.19 5.23 59.38
CA THR A 341 -40.29 6.64 59.03
C THR A 341 -39.36 6.92 57.82
N PRO A 342 -39.90 6.87 56.60
CA PRO A 342 -39.13 7.17 55.40
C PRO A 342 -39.03 8.69 55.13
N THR A 343 -37.97 9.08 54.43
CA THR A 343 -37.83 10.35 53.78
C THR A 343 -37.97 10.12 52.29
N TRP A 344 -39.11 10.46 51.73
CA TRP A 344 -39.49 10.10 50.39
C TRP A 344 -40.33 11.16 49.67
N LYS A 345 -40.43 11.01 48.33
CA LYS A 345 -41.44 11.68 47.46
C LYS A 345 -42.25 10.57 46.75
N THR A 346 -43.52 10.47 47.10
CA THR A 346 -44.41 9.37 46.66
C THR A 346 -45.59 9.84 45.87
N GLU A 347 -45.70 11.17 45.59
CA GLU A 347 -46.74 11.68 44.70
C GLU A 347 -46.61 11.01 43.32
N GLY A 348 -47.73 10.56 42.79
CA GLY A 348 -47.76 9.87 41.47
C GLY A 348 -47.10 8.48 41.50
N ALA A 349 -46.99 7.84 42.64
CA ALA A 349 -46.55 6.44 42.78
C ALA A 349 -47.52 5.56 43.54
N THR A 350 -47.59 4.30 43.17
CA THR A 350 -48.17 3.25 43.98
C THR A 350 -47.06 2.74 44.89
N VAL A 351 -47.34 2.74 46.21
CA VAL A 351 -46.37 2.38 47.26
C VAL A 351 -46.80 1.14 47.99
N LEU A 352 -45.87 0.19 48.18
CA LEU A 352 -45.99 -0.94 49.06
C LEU A 352 -44.79 -0.94 50.01
N VAL A 353 -45.06 -0.97 51.32
CA VAL A 353 -44.02 -1.17 52.34
C VAL A 353 -44.42 -2.41 53.14
N GLU A 354 -43.52 -3.36 53.23
CA GLU A 354 -43.77 -4.59 53.99
C GLU A 354 -42.67 -4.77 55.04
N ALA A 355 -43.01 -5.37 56.14
CA ALA A 355 -42.09 -5.77 57.18
C ALA A 355 -42.34 -7.22 57.60
N CYS A 356 -41.31 -7.88 58.12
CA CYS A 356 -41.41 -9.19 58.72
C CYS A 356 -40.66 -9.20 60.05
N ASN A 357 -41.12 -10.04 61.00
CA ASN A 357 -40.46 -10.23 62.31
C ASN A 357 -39.77 -11.61 62.43
N ASN A 358 -39.82 -12.41 61.39
CA ASN A 358 -39.17 -13.71 61.24
C ASN A 358 -38.20 -13.72 60.05
N ALA A 359 -37.43 -12.68 59.93
CA ALA A 359 -36.63 -12.41 58.73
C ALA A 359 -35.50 -13.42 58.44
N PHE A 360 -35.17 -14.30 59.39
CA PHE A 360 -34.21 -15.39 59.21
C PHE A 360 -34.82 -16.70 58.74
N ASP A 361 -36.13 -16.78 58.66
CA ASP A 361 -36.82 -17.93 58.03
C ASP A 361 -36.45 -18.06 56.57
N GLU A 362 -36.41 -19.26 56.03
CA GLU A 362 -36.21 -19.50 54.60
C GLU A 362 -37.27 -18.76 53.74
N VAL A 363 -38.49 -18.68 54.25
CA VAL A 363 -39.60 -17.92 53.68
C VAL A 363 -40.20 -17.02 54.79
N PRO A 364 -39.72 -15.77 54.93
CA PRO A 364 -40.25 -14.83 55.88
C PRO A 364 -41.69 -14.47 55.64
N THR A 365 -42.44 -14.22 56.70
CA THR A 365 -43.84 -13.77 56.66
C THR A 365 -43.89 -12.25 56.53
N TRP A 366 -44.01 -11.75 55.31
CA TRP A 366 -44.11 -10.32 55.02
C TRP A 366 -45.54 -9.82 55.27
N GLU A 367 -45.62 -8.72 56.00
CA GLU A 367 -46.89 -8.07 56.35
C GLU A 367 -46.91 -6.66 55.74
N ASP A 368 -48.03 -6.28 55.08
CA ASP A 368 -48.20 -4.94 54.50
C ASP A 368 -48.38 -3.91 55.62
N ILE A 369 -47.43 -3.01 55.75
CA ILE A 369 -47.41 -1.91 56.74
C ILE A 369 -47.62 -0.54 56.10
N THR A 370 -47.89 -0.45 54.80
CA THR A 370 -47.94 0.76 54.01
C THR A 370 -48.81 1.84 54.65
N ALA A 371 -50.03 1.50 55.04
CA ALA A 371 -50.97 2.49 55.64
C ALA A 371 -50.39 3.07 56.96
N MET A 372 -49.75 2.29 57.79
CA MET A 372 -49.14 2.75 59.03
C MET A 372 -47.92 3.64 58.81
N VAL A 373 -47.13 3.33 57.80
CA VAL A 373 -45.97 4.18 57.36
C VAL A 373 -46.46 5.55 56.91
N PHE A 374 -47.48 5.63 56.06
CA PHE A 374 -48.07 6.91 55.63
C PHE A 374 -48.65 7.73 56.79
N LEU A 375 -49.21 7.06 57.76
CA LEU A 375 -49.78 7.68 58.96
C LEU A 375 -48.74 7.99 60.05
N ASN A 376 -47.46 7.60 59.84
CA ASN A 376 -46.40 7.68 60.83
C ASN A 376 -46.82 7.02 62.17
N ARG A 377 -47.37 5.81 62.07
CA ARG A 377 -47.89 5.04 63.22
C ARG A 377 -47.21 3.66 63.31
N VAL A 378 -47.18 3.15 64.51
CA VAL A 378 -46.68 1.81 64.85
C VAL A 378 -47.63 0.78 64.19
N TYR A 379 -47.01 -0.22 63.54
CA TYR A 379 -47.67 -1.43 63.07
C TYR A 379 -47.48 -2.54 64.11
N ASN A 380 -48.52 -3.33 64.43
CA ASN A 380 -48.42 -4.51 65.28
C ASN A 380 -48.37 -5.75 64.37
N PHE A 381 -47.28 -6.52 64.50
CA PHE A 381 -47.12 -7.76 63.74
C PHE A 381 -48.21 -8.78 64.11
N THR A 382 -48.76 -9.41 63.13
CA THR A 382 -49.71 -10.52 63.29
C THR A 382 -48.99 -11.87 63.32
N ASN A 383 -47.84 -12.00 62.74
CA ASN A 383 -47.04 -13.20 62.74
C ASN A 383 -46.47 -13.48 64.14
N THR A 384 -46.70 -14.70 64.65
CA THR A 384 -46.29 -15.18 65.94
C THR A 384 -45.33 -16.38 65.88
N THR A 385 -44.94 -16.79 64.72
CA THR A 385 -44.15 -18.01 64.47
C THR A 385 -42.87 -17.75 63.71
N LYS A 386 -41.89 -18.59 63.93
CA LYS A 386 -40.63 -18.65 63.13
C LYS A 386 -40.26 -20.11 62.92
N THR A 387 -39.48 -20.36 61.84
CA THR A 387 -38.86 -21.65 61.53
C THR A 387 -37.35 -21.64 61.76
N ALA A 388 -36.73 -20.46 61.72
CA ALA A 388 -35.30 -20.28 62.01
C ALA A 388 -35.03 -20.31 63.53
N ASP A 389 -33.77 -20.50 63.91
CA ASP A 389 -33.34 -20.53 65.33
C ASP A 389 -33.51 -19.20 66.04
N LYS A 390 -33.50 -18.09 65.32
CA LYS A 390 -33.56 -16.75 65.87
C LYS A 390 -34.66 -15.91 65.25
N TRP A 391 -35.07 -14.88 65.94
CA TRP A 391 -35.96 -13.84 65.44
C TRP A 391 -35.15 -12.76 64.75
N GLY A 392 -35.77 -12.03 63.85
CA GLY A 392 -35.22 -10.84 63.22
C GLY A 392 -36.18 -10.06 62.39
N VAL A 393 -35.95 -8.79 62.27
CA VAL A 393 -36.79 -7.84 61.54
C VAL A 393 -36.14 -7.47 60.21
N ASN A 394 -36.92 -7.42 59.15
CA ASN A 394 -36.52 -6.83 57.89
C ASN A 394 -37.68 -6.00 57.32
N VAL A 395 -37.35 -5.04 56.47
CA VAL A 395 -38.31 -4.14 55.80
C VAL A 395 -37.95 -4.07 54.33
N ARG A 396 -38.96 -4.09 53.50
CA ARG A 396 -38.83 -3.88 52.02
C ARG A 396 -39.82 -2.83 51.54
N PHE A 397 -39.34 -2.09 50.52
CA PHE A 397 -40.07 -1.02 49.86
C PHE A 397 -40.24 -1.35 48.41
N LYS A 398 -41.39 -1.06 47.84
CA LYS A 398 -41.66 -1.08 46.42
C LYS A 398 -42.52 0.13 46.06
N LEU A 399 -41.94 1.02 45.24
CA LEU A 399 -42.62 2.17 44.68
C LEU A 399 -42.69 1.98 43.18
N VAL A 400 -43.88 2.09 42.59
CA VAL A 400 -44.10 2.02 41.14
C VAL A 400 -44.61 3.38 40.70
N LYS A 401 -43.85 4.07 39.86
CA LYS A 401 -44.26 5.35 39.30
C LYS A 401 -45.44 5.15 38.36
N ASN A 402 -46.52 5.91 38.58
CA ASN A 402 -47.76 5.79 37.78
C ASN A 402 -47.50 6.29 36.35
N GLU A 403 -48.18 5.69 35.40
CA GLU A 403 -48.07 6.09 34.00
C GLU A 403 -48.58 7.55 33.81
N GLY A 404 -47.81 8.33 33.04
CA GLY A 404 -48.10 9.74 32.78
C GLY A 404 -47.76 10.73 33.89
N TYR A 405 -47.14 10.27 34.99
CA TYR A 405 -46.63 11.18 36.02
C TYR A 405 -45.20 11.60 35.74
N ASP A 406 -44.97 12.87 35.52
CA ASP A 406 -43.64 13.43 35.19
C ASP A 406 -42.81 13.90 36.39
N GLY A 407 -43.43 13.91 37.62
CA GLY A 407 -42.75 14.31 38.85
C GLY A 407 -41.71 13.31 39.34
N GLU A 408 -40.93 13.73 40.30
CA GLU A 408 -39.92 12.89 40.97
C GLU A 408 -40.61 11.93 41.92
N VAL A 409 -40.24 10.63 41.85
CA VAL A 409 -40.51 9.60 42.86
C VAL A 409 -39.16 9.18 43.42
N SER A 410 -38.97 9.32 44.75
CA SER A 410 -37.69 8.97 45.39
C SER A 410 -37.82 8.54 46.83
N VAL A 411 -36.86 7.73 47.28
CA VAL A 411 -36.62 7.42 48.71
C VAL A 411 -35.19 7.82 49.03
N SER A 412 -35.03 8.82 49.86
CA SER A 412 -33.68 9.32 50.28
C SER A 412 -33.12 8.59 51.48
N GLY A 413 -33.98 7.91 52.22
CA GLY A 413 -33.60 7.13 53.39
C GLY A 413 -34.82 6.77 54.23
N PHE A 414 -34.64 5.95 55.22
CA PHE A 414 -35.64 5.66 56.25
C PHE A 414 -34.97 5.33 57.58
N GLY A 415 -35.71 5.56 58.65
CA GLY A 415 -35.38 5.11 59.98
C GLY A 415 -36.49 4.26 60.54
N GLY A 416 -36.23 3.54 61.60
CA GLY A 416 -37.27 2.75 62.22
C GLY A 416 -36.90 2.34 63.66
N ALA A 417 -37.89 1.84 64.37
CA ALA A 417 -37.75 1.22 65.67
C ALA A 417 -38.71 0.03 65.77
N PHE A 418 -38.36 -0.96 66.50
CA PHE A 418 -39.20 -2.14 66.77
C PHE A 418 -39.13 -2.49 68.27
N GLU A 419 -40.20 -3.17 68.75
CA GLU A 419 -40.34 -3.60 70.16
C GLU A 419 -40.91 -5.02 70.16
#